data_9d6c1b3ebe25cc5793feafb9ef82f501
#
_entry.id   9d6c1b3ebe25cc5793feafb9ef82f501
#
_cell.length_a   1.000
_cell.length_b   1.000
_cell.length_c   1.000
_cell.angle_alpha   90.00
_cell.angle_beta   90.00
_cell.angle_gamma   90.00
#
_symmetry.space_group_name_H-M   'P 1'
#
loop_
_entity.id
_entity.type
_entity.pdbx_description
1 polymer ?
#
loop_
_entity_poly.entity_id
_entity_poly.type
_entity_poly.pdbx_seq_one_letter_code
_entity_poly.pdbx_strand_id
1 'polypeptide(L)'
;MTTPRARAYLARIGIDEPVARTVDGLERLQRAHLTRVPFENLDVYAGREVRTDIGWSVPKIVDRGRGGWCYELNGAFAWLLGELGFGVKQLGATVLLPPASTEFEHLALEVALERRYLVDVGFGDSFIRPLPLDDAGPHDGGSGPYRFEFSGEDTTLVFDGPDGPEPQYRFGTGTFGADDFVEQSERKRRDPQQKWRQSPFATRLLDGGPDRVTLLHDRLKLRRNGEWSEQPVQPGDEWDRALRQWFDLVP
;
A
#
# COMPACT_ATOMS: atom_id res chain seq x y z
N MET A 1 -0.28 8.22 25.59
CA MET A 1 0.98 7.41 25.58
C MET A 1 0.85 6.33 24.50
N THR A 2 1.86 6.14 23.67
CA THR A 2 1.87 5.09 22.63
C THR A 2 1.84 3.70 23.27
N THR A 3 0.94 2.83 22.83
CA THR A 3 0.80 1.46 23.35
C THR A 3 2.05 0.61 23.04
N PRO A 4 2.32 -0.47 23.80
CA PRO A 4 3.42 -1.40 23.48
C PRO A 4 3.33 -1.94 22.06
N ARG A 5 2.12 -2.22 21.57
CA ARG A 5 1.89 -2.76 20.23
C ARG A 5 2.22 -1.73 19.13
N ALA A 6 1.83 -0.48 19.31
CA ALA A 6 2.17 0.59 18.38
C ALA A 6 3.70 0.87 18.37
N ARG A 7 4.37 0.78 19.52
CA ARG A 7 5.85 0.85 19.56
C ARG A 7 6.51 -0.30 18.78
N ALA A 8 6.00 -1.52 18.90
CA ALA A 8 6.51 -2.66 18.12
C ALA A 8 6.30 -2.45 16.61
N TYR A 9 5.17 -1.85 16.22
CA TYR A 9 4.94 -1.51 14.81
C TYR A 9 5.90 -0.42 14.32
N LEU A 10 6.11 0.64 15.10
CA LEU A 10 7.09 1.69 14.78
C LEU A 10 8.49 1.09 14.60
N ALA A 11 8.92 0.23 15.52
CA ALA A 11 10.22 -0.47 15.41
C ALA A 11 10.28 -1.35 14.14
N ARG A 12 9.16 -2.05 13.76
CA ARG A 12 9.08 -2.85 12.52
C ARG A 12 9.33 -2.00 11.28
N ILE A 13 8.86 -0.76 11.27
CA ILE A 13 9.07 0.17 10.15
C ILE A 13 10.32 1.05 10.31
N GLY A 14 11.13 0.84 11.37
CA GLY A 14 12.40 1.52 11.60
C GLY A 14 12.24 2.94 12.14
N ILE A 15 11.22 3.20 12.95
CA ILE A 15 10.99 4.48 13.62
C ILE A 15 11.14 4.31 15.14
N ASP A 16 12.23 4.85 15.68
CA ASP A 16 12.59 4.75 17.09
C ASP A 16 12.26 6.03 17.90
N GLU A 17 12.03 7.15 17.21
CA GLU A 17 11.75 8.44 17.81
C GLU A 17 10.23 8.78 17.75
N PRO A 18 9.74 9.60 18.69
CA PRO A 18 8.37 10.10 18.65
C PRO A 18 8.05 10.78 17.32
N VAL A 19 6.86 10.53 16.80
CA VAL A 19 6.36 11.15 15.58
C VAL A 19 5.33 12.22 15.95
N ALA A 20 5.56 13.45 15.46
CA ALA A 20 4.61 14.54 15.63
C ALA A 20 3.39 14.36 14.70
N ARG A 21 2.22 14.81 15.13
CA ARG A 21 0.99 14.84 14.31
C ARG A 21 1.02 16.02 13.35
N THR A 22 1.89 15.94 12.36
CA THR A 22 2.06 16.93 11.30
C THR A 22 2.13 16.21 9.96
N VAL A 23 2.02 16.92 8.85
CA VAL A 23 2.19 16.33 7.51
C VAL A 23 3.56 15.70 7.35
N ASP A 24 4.63 16.30 7.86
CA ASP A 24 5.99 15.73 7.82
C ASP A 24 6.07 14.42 8.61
N GLY A 25 5.44 14.36 9.79
CA GLY A 25 5.35 13.14 10.58
C GLY A 25 4.56 12.04 9.86
N LEU A 26 3.47 12.40 9.19
CA LEU A 26 2.66 11.49 8.40
C LEU A 26 3.44 10.98 7.18
N GLU A 27 4.16 11.85 6.47
CA GLU A 27 5.04 11.46 5.35
C GLU A 27 6.12 10.49 5.82
N ARG A 28 6.79 10.80 6.95
CA ARG A 28 7.81 9.92 7.53
C ARG A 28 7.27 8.52 7.82
N LEU A 29 6.06 8.42 8.39
CA LEU A 29 5.39 7.14 8.66
C LEU A 29 5.05 6.38 7.38
N GLN A 30 4.45 7.06 6.39
CA GLN A 30 4.08 6.45 5.11
C GLN A 30 5.30 5.91 4.37
N ARG A 31 6.36 6.71 4.24
CA ARG A 31 7.62 6.30 3.57
C ARG A 31 8.31 5.15 4.30
N ALA A 32 8.37 5.20 5.62
CA ALA A 32 8.94 4.14 6.44
C ALA A 32 8.18 2.81 6.25
N HIS A 33 6.84 2.88 6.22
CA HIS A 33 6.02 1.70 5.97
C HIS A 33 6.27 1.13 4.56
N LEU A 34 6.18 1.94 3.52
CA LEU A 34 6.40 1.53 2.12
C LEU A 34 7.81 0.95 1.87
N THR A 35 8.79 1.36 2.69
CA THR A 35 10.17 0.86 2.60
C THR A 35 10.35 -0.49 3.31
N ARG A 36 9.69 -0.68 4.45
CA ARG A 36 9.95 -1.82 5.34
C ARG A 36 8.92 -2.94 5.26
N VAL A 37 7.69 -2.61 4.84
CA VAL A 37 6.59 -3.57 4.75
C VAL A 37 6.22 -3.75 3.28
N PRO A 38 6.51 -4.90 2.67
CA PRO A 38 6.22 -5.12 1.27
C PRO A 38 4.72 -5.25 1.00
N PHE A 39 4.27 -4.72 -0.12
CA PHE A 39 3.00 -5.10 -0.72
C PHE A 39 3.19 -6.44 -1.43
N GLU A 40 2.49 -7.49 -0.99
CA GLU A 40 2.68 -8.86 -1.47
C GLU A 40 1.35 -9.64 -1.46
N ASN A 41 1.27 -10.66 -2.31
CA ASN A 41 0.08 -11.53 -2.40
C ASN A 41 0.37 -12.99 -2.04
N LEU A 42 1.45 -13.31 -1.34
CA LEU A 42 1.93 -14.68 -1.18
C LEU A 42 0.92 -15.61 -0.50
N ASP A 43 0.20 -15.12 0.52
CA ASP A 43 -0.83 -15.92 1.18
C ASP A 43 -2.03 -16.15 0.27
N VAL A 44 -2.43 -15.12 -0.50
CA VAL A 44 -3.50 -15.21 -1.50
C VAL A 44 -3.11 -16.20 -2.60
N TYR A 45 -1.91 -16.05 -3.15
CA TYR A 45 -1.36 -16.96 -4.17
C TYR A 45 -1.33 -18.40 -3.69
N ALA A 46 -0.87 -18.65 -2.46
CA ALA A 46 -0.82 -19.97 -1.85
C ALA A 46 -2.21 -20.51 -1.42
N GLY A 47 -3.28 -19.72 -1.54
CA GLY A 47 -4.63 -20.10 -1.10
C GLY A 47 -4.81 -20.13 0.41
N ARG A 48 -3.89 -19.52 1.16
CA ARG A 48 -3.97 -19.41 2.61
C ARG A 48 -5.06 -18.43 3.03
N GLU A 49 -5.48 -18.53 4.29
CA GLU A 49 -6.41 -17.58 4.88
C GLU A 49 -5.80 -16.16 4.93
N VAL A 50 -6.60 -15.18 4.58
CA VAL A 50 -6.31 -13.75 4.71
C VAL A 50 -7.54 -13.07 5.29
N ARG A 51 -7.35 -12.16 6.22
CA ARG A 51 -8.43 -11.40 6.86
C ARG A 51 -8.19 -9.89 6.72
N THR A 52 -9.28 -9.14 6.77
CA THR A 52 -9.26 -7.68 6.68
C THR A 52 -9.12 -7.00 8.04
N ASP A 53 -9.33 -7.73 9.15
CA ASP A 53 -9.32 -7.17 10.50
C ASP A 53 -7.91 -6.92 11.05
N ILE A 54 -7.81 -5.96 11.96
CA ILE A 54 -6.54 -5.56 12.59
C ILE A 54 -5.94 -6.64 13.51
N GLY A 55 -6.77 -7.51 14.07
CA GLY A 55 -6.32 -8.65 14.89
C GLY A 55 -5.52 -9.68 14.08
N TRP A 56 -5.72 -9.69 12.76
CA TRP A 56 -4.96 -10.48 11.80
C TRP A 56 -3.77 -9.70 11.22
N SER A 57 -4.02 -8.51 10.67
CA SER A 57 -3.04 -7.75 9.87
C SER A 57 -1.90 -7.19 10.72
N VAL A 58 -2.17 -6.66 11.91
CA VAL A 58 -1.13 -6.10 12.78
C VAL A 58 -0.16 -7.17 13.27
N PRO A 59 -0.58 -8.35 13.79
CA PRO A 59 0.34 -9.45 14.11
C PRO A 59 1.10 -9.99 12.89
N LYS A 60 0.47 -10.03 11.71
CA LYS A 60 1.14 -10.48 10.48
C LYS A 60 2.33 -9.58 10.14
N ILE A 61 2.14 -8.27 10.19
CA ILE A 61 3.18 -7.30 9.88
C ILE A 61 4.25 -7.25 10.98
N VAL A 62 3.84 -7.16 12.24
CA VAL A 62 4.74 -6.87 13.36
C VAL A 62 5.46 -8.12 13.87
N ASP A 63 4.74 -9.23 14.10
CA ASP A 63 5.31 -10.41 14.75
C ASP A 63 5.89 -11.41 13.74
N ARG A 64 5.23 -11.54 12.58
CA ARG A 64 5.66 -12.46 11.53
C ARG A 64 6.56 -11.82 10.48
N GLY A 65 6.80 -10.50 10.56
CA GLY A 65 7.65 -9.76 9.62
C GLY A 65 7.11 -9.74 8.18
N ARG A 66 5.84 -10.11 7.97
CA ARG A 66 5.22 -10.22 6.65
C ARG A 66 4.75 -8.86 6.12
N GLY A 67 4.39 -8.82 4.86
CA GLY A 67 3.58 -7.80 4.23
C GLY A 67 2.13 -8.25 4.08
N GLY A 68 1.50 -7.83 3.01
CA GLY A 68 0.13 -8.19 2.65
C GLY A 68 -0.39 -7.37 1.48
N TRP A 69 -1.66 -7.48 1.18
CA TRP A 69 -2.32 -6.66 0.19
C TRP A 69 -3.03 -5.44 0.80
N CYS A 70 -3.73 -4.63 -0.01
CA CYS A 70 -4.25 -3.32 0.39
C CYS A 70 -5.07 -3.34 1.69
N TYR A 71 -5.95 -4.33 1.88
CA TYR A 71 -6.80 -4.42 3.07
C TYR A 71 -6.00 -4.62 4.36
N GLU A 72 -4.96 -5.47 4.30
CA GLU A 72 -4.09 -5.72 5.44
C GLU A 72 -3.18 -4.53 5.74
N LEU A 73 -2.55 -3.96 4.70
CA LEU A 73 -1.56 -2.89 4.85
C LEU A 73 -2.21 -1.58 5.28
N ASN A 74 -3.22 -1.10 4.55
CA ASN A 74 -3.90 0.14 4.89
C ASN A 74 -4.73 0.00 6.18
N GLY A 75 -5.34 -1.16 6.44
CA GLY A 75 -6.03 -1.42 7.70
C GLY A 75 -5.11 -1.35 8.92
N ALA A 76 -3.95 -2.03 8.87
CA ALA A 76 -2.96 -1.99 9.94
C ALA A 76 -2.31 -0.60 10.10
N PHE A 77 -2.09 0.12 8.99
CA PHE A 77 -1.53 1.47 9.02
C PHE A 77 -2.54 2.48 9.59
N ALA A 78 -3.83 2.36 9.25
CA ALA A 78 -4.89 3.15 9.85
C ALA A 78 -4.96 2.98 11.37
N TRP A 79 -4.83 1.72 11.85
CA TRP A 79 -4.75 1.44 13.27
C TRP A 79 -3.53 2.10 13.92
N LEU A 80 -2.33 1.99 13.32
CA LEU A 80 -1.12 2.64 13.83
C LEU A 80 -1.29 4.16 13.92
N LEU A 81 -1.81 4.79 12.87
CA LEU A 81 -2.07 6.22 12.84
C LEU A 81 -3.05 6.64 13.95
N GLY A 82 -4.12 5.87 14.17
CA GLY A 82 -5.06 6.09 15.28
C GLY A 82 -4.40 6.00 16.65
N GLU A 83 -3.53 5.00 16.88
CA GLU A 83 -2.74 4.86 18.12
C GLU A 83 -1.79 6.05 18.36
N LEU A 84 -1.35 6.70 17.29
CA LEU A 84 -0.52 7.90 17.36
C LEU A 84 -1.36 9.20 17.45
N GLY A 85 -2.70 9.07 17.43
CA GLY A 85 -3.65 10.15 17.60
C GLY A 85 -3.99 10.94 16.33
N PHE A 86 -3.68 10.41 15.15
CA PHE A 86 -4.17 10.98 13.89
C PHE A 86 -5.65 10.68 13.72
N GLY A 87 -6.40 11.62 13.12
CA GLY A 87 -7.77 11.38 12.67
C GLY A 87 -7.75 10.66 11.33
N VAL A 88 -8.15 9.38 11.30
CA VAL A 88 -8.07 8.53 10.11
C VAL A 88 -9.46 8.06 9.70
N LYS A 89 -9.73 8.11 8.40
CA LYS A 89 -10.92 7.57 7.76
C LYS A 89 -10.50 6.58 6.68
N GLN A 90 -11.13 5.42 6.66
CA GLN A 90 -10.93 4.41 5.61
C GLN A 90 -11.86 4.71 4.43
N LEU A 91 -11.31 4.65 3.21
CA LEU A 91 -11.98 4.92 1.95
C LEU A 91 -12.07 3.64 1.12
N GLY A 92 -13.24 3.34 0.58
CA GLY A 92 -13.41 2.32 -0.45
C GLY A 92 -13.15 2.91 -1.82
N ALA A 93 -12.22 2.34 -2.56
CA ALA A 93 -11.81 2.83 -3.87
C ALA A 93 -11.97 1.79 -4.98
N THR A 94 -12.32 2.26 -6.18
CA THR A 94 -12.41 1.47 -7.41
C THR A 94 -11.13 1.67 -8.23
N VAL A 95 -10.38 0.60 -8.49
CA VAL A 95 -9.14 0.65 -9.29
C VAL A 95 -9.46 0.87 -10.76
N LEU A 96 -8.79 1.85 -11.38
CA LEU A 96 -8.99 2.24 -12.78
C LEU A 96 -7.84 1.79 -13.70
N LEU A 97 -6.76 1.24 -13.15
CA LEU A 97 -5.69 0.63 -13.92
C LEU A 97 -6.21 -0.59 -14.71
N PRO A 98 -5.76 -0.78 -15.95
CA PRO A 98 -6.22 -1.91 -16.78
C PRO A 98 -5.88 -3.31 -16.19
N PRO A 99 -6.82 -4.25 -16.23
CA PRO A 99 -8.23 -4.06 -16.55
C PRO A 99 -8.96 -3.32 -15.43
N ALA A 100 -9.64 -2.22 -15.78
CA ALA A 100 -10.34 -1.39 -14.78
C ALA A 100 -11.46 -2.18 -14.09
N SER A 101 -11.61 -1.97 -12.80
CA SER A 101 -12.71 -2.53 -12.00
C SER A 101 -13.95 -1.64 -12.06
N THR A 102 -15.12 -2.23 -11.81
CA THR A 102 -16.38 -1.52 -11.61
C THR A 102 -16.81 -1.49 -10.14
N GLU A 103 -16.07 -2.19 -9.27
CA GLU A 103 -16.38 -2.35 -7.85
C GLU A 103 -15.33 -1.66 -6.99
N PHE A 104 -15.71 -1.26 -5.77
CA PHE A 104 -14.71 -0.84 -4.80
C PHE A 104 -13.93 -2.07 -4.32
N GLU A 105 -12.68 -2.09 -4.61
CA GLU A 105 -11.81 -3.25 -4.37
C GLU A 105 -10.45 -2.88 -3.82
N HIS A 106 -10.27 -1.63 -3.44
CA HIS A 106 -9.08 -1.09 -2.83
C HIS A 106 -9.44 -0.29 -1.59
N LEU A 107 -8.67 -0.46 -0.53
CA LEU A 107 -8.74 0.32 0.69
C LEU A 107 -7.65 1.40 0.64
N ALA A 108 -8.04 2.66 0.68
CA ALA A 108 -7.15 3.80 0.88
C ALA A 108 -7.52 4.56 2.16
N LEU A 109 -6.74 5.59 2.54
CA LEU A 109 -6.94 6.32 3.78
C LEU A 109 -7.06 7.83 3.52
N GLU A 110 -7.98 8.49 4.25
CA GLU A 110 -7.99 9.93 4.44
C GLU A 110 -7.49 10.24 5.85
N VAL A 111 -6.53 11.15 5.98
CA VAL A 111 -6.00 11.60 7.27
C VAL A 111 -6.29 13.09 7.44
N ALA A 112 -6.98 13.43 8.55
CA ALA A 112 -7.30 14.81 8.90
C ALA A 112 -6.21 15.42 9.80
N LEU A 113 -5.62 16.51 9.33
CA LEU A 113 -4.68 17.39 10.04
C LEU A 113 -5.20 18.83 9.92
N GLU A 114 -4.32 19.79 9.58
CA GLU A 114 -4.73 21.15 9.17
C GLU A 114 -5.52 21.15 7.85
N ARG A 115 -5.32 20.11 7.05
CA ARG A 115 -6.03 19.75 5.81
C ARG A 115 -6.34 18.25 5.83
N ARG A 116 -7.08 17.79 4.81
CA ARG A 116 -7.28 16.36 4.55
C ARG A 116 -6.22 15.86 3.56
N TYR A 117 -5.67 14.70 3.84
CA TYR A 117 -4.64 14.08 3.01
C TYR A 117 -5.03 12.67 2.59
N LEU A 118 -4.84 12.35 1.31
CA LEU A 118 -4.86 10.97 0.84
C LEU A 118 -3.56 10.29 1.24
N VAL A 119 -3.66 9.12 1.82
CA VAL A 119 -2.55 8.28 2.29
C VAL A 119 -2.79 6.86 1.82
N ASP A 120 -1.76 6.20 1.30
CA ASP A 120 -1.88 4.84 0.82
C ASP A 120 -0.55 4.10 0.94
N VAL A 121 -0.58 2.95 1.59
CA VAL A 121 0.57 2.05 1.75
C VAL A 121 0.32 0.67 1.11
N GLY A 122 -0.79 0.51 0.41
CA GLY A 122 -1.26 -0.76 -0.13
C GLY A 122 -1.62 -0.77 -1.62
N PHE A 123 -1.23 0.25 -2.41
CA PHE A 123 -1.52 0.27 -3.84
C PHE A 123 -0.39 -0.35 -4.70
N GLY A 124 0.82 -0.34 -4.19
CA GLY A 124 2.00 -0.81 -4.90
C GLY A 124 2.87 0.33 -5.39
N ASP A 125 3.06 0.50 -6.71
CA ASP A 125 3.82 1.62 -7.27
C ASP A 125 2.92 2.83 -7.47
N SER A 126 2.93 3.73 -6.50
CA SER A 126 2.12 4.96 -6.47
C SER A 126 2.84 6.05 -5.67
N PHE A 127 2.12 7.07 -5.23
CA PHE A 127 2.67 8.17 -4.44
C PHE A 127 3.23 7.67 -3.09
N ILE A 128 4.29 8.34 -2.62
CA ILE A 128 5.02 8.01 -1.40
C ILE A 128 4.97 9.12 -0.35
N ARG A 129 4.26 10.21 -0.65
CA ARG A 129 3.97 11.36 0.21
C ARG A 129 2.47 11.54 0.35
N PRO A 130 1.96 11.97 1.51
CA PRO A 130 0.55 12.33 1.65
C PRO A 130 0.14 13.40 0.63
N LEU A 131 -0.95 13.19 -0.11
CA LEU A 131 -1.44 14.13 -1.11
C LEU A 131 -2.59 14.95 -0.52
N PRO A 132 -2.55 16.30 -0.54
CA PRO A 132 -3.63 17.14 -0.03
C PRO A 132 -4.88 17.00 -0.89
N LEU A 133 -6.03 16.66 -0.25
CA LEU A 133 -7.31 16.39 -0.90
C LEU A 133 -8.17 17.63 -1.17
N ASP A 134 -7.73 18.80 -0.75
CA ASP A 134 -8.57 20.00 -0.79
C ASP A 134 -8.40 20.82 -2.08
N ASP A 135 -7.50 20.44 -2.95
CA ASP A 135 -7.31 21.04 -4.28
C ASP A 135 -6.92 19.99 -5.33
N ALA A 136 -7.10 20.36 -6.61
CA ALA A 136 -6.87 19.44 -7.72
C ALA A 136 -5.38 19.10 -7.96
N GLY A 137 -4.47 19.90 -7.49
CA GLY A 137 -3.03 19.75 -7.78
C GLY A 137 -2.56 20.59 -8.96
N PRO A 138 -1.38 20.29 -9.54
CA PRO A 138 -0.57 19.08 -9.36
C PRO A 138 0.16 19.02 -8.02
N HIS A 139 0.30 17.82 -7.47
CA HIS A 139 1.00 17.52 -6.22
C HIS A 139 2.23 16.64 -6.48
N ASP A 140 3.34 16.94 -5.81
CA ASP A 140 4.51 16.05 -5.81
C ASP A 140 4.25 14.84 -4.91
N GLY A 141 3.96 13.70 -5.52
CA GLY A 141 3.77 12.44 -4.81
C GLY A 141 5.09 11.78 -4.33
N GLY A 142 6.24 12.39 -4.60
CA GLY A 142 7.57 11.84 -4.29
C GLY A 142 8.03 10.72 -5.23
N SER A 143 7.13 10.17 -6.04
CA SER A 143 7.38 9.23 -7.14
C SER A 143 7.02 9.82 -8.51
N GLY A 144 6.50 11.04 -8.52
CA GLY A 144 6.08 11.80 -9.69
C GLY A 144 4.91 12.72 -9.36
N PRO A 145 4.37 13.44 -10.36
CA PRO A 145 3.25 14.35 -10.20
C PRO A 145 1.91 13.59 -10.19
N TYR A 146 1.04 14.00 -9.27
CA TYR A 146 -0.34 13.52 -9.13
C TYR A 146 -1.31 14.68 -9.10
N ARG A 147 -2.55 14.42 -9.50
CA ARG A 147 -3.65 15.36 -9.38
C ARG A 147 -4.96 14.66 -9.05
N PHE A 148 -5.95 15.44 -8.64
CA PHE A 148 -7.30 14.95 -8.42
C PHE A 148 -8.27 15.51 -9.45
N GLU A 149 -9.19 14.66 -9.91
CA GLU A 149 -10.36 15.05 -10.68
C GLU A 149 -11.59 14.86 -9.80
N PHE A 150 -12.32 15.95 -9.57
CA PHE A 150 -13.53 15.96 -8.76
C PHE A 150 -14.77 15.88 -9.65
N SER A 151 -15.68 14.95 -9.37
CA SER A 151 -16.94 14.77 -10.10
C SER A 151 -18.07 14.42 -9.13
N GLY A 152 -18.87 15.40 -8.74
CA GLY A 152 -19.88 15.21 -7.70
C GLY A 152 -19.26 14.82 -6.36
N GLU A 153 -19.62 13.65 -5.83
CA GLU A 153 -19.04 13.09 -4.60
C GLU A 153 -17.81 12.23 -4.84
N ASP A 154 -17.50 11.95 -6.11
CA ASP A 154 -16.36 11.13 -6.50
C ASP A 154 -15.08 11.96 -6.68
N THR A 155 -13.97 11.40 -6.23
CA THR A 155 -12.62 11.91 -6.45
C THR A 155 -11.78 10.84 -7.15
N THR A 156 -11.18 11.18 -8.28
CA THR A 156 -10.25 10.30 -9.01
C THR A 156 -8.83 10.76 -8.79
N LEU A 157 -7.96 9.87 -8.34
CA LEU A 157 -6.52 10.07 -8.31
C LEU A 157 -5.96 9.76 -9.70
N VAL A 158 -5.20 10.71 -10.26
CA VAL A 158 -4.55 10.60 -11.57
C VAL A 158 -3.05 10.81 -11.40
N PHE A 159 -2.25 9.92 -11.96
CA PHE A 159 -0.81 10.09 -12.13
C PHE A 159 -0.54 10.78 -13.47
N ASP A 160 0.16 11.91 -13.47
CA ASP A 160 0.56 12.63 -14.68
C ASP A 160 1.95 12.17 -15.11
N GLY A 161 2.02 10.94 -15.64
CA GLY A 161 3.26 10.31 -16.07
C GLY A 161 3.78 10.84 -17.42
N PRO A 162 5.00 10.42 -17.82
CA PRO A 162 5.61 10.86 -19.08
C PRO A 162 4.83 10.41 -20.33
N ASP A 163 4.07 9.33 -20.24
CA ASP A 163 3.25 8.79 -21.34
C ASP A 163 1.83 9.37 -21.35
N GLY A 164 1.55 10.32 -20.47
CA GLY A 164 0.26 10.99 -20.30
C GLY A 164 -0.41 10.66 -18.97
N PRO A 165 -1.62 11.22 -18.74
CA PRO A 165 -2.36 11.02 -17.51
C PRO A 165 -2.89 9.58 -17.40
N GLU A 166 -2.67 8.97 -16.23
CA GLU A 166 -3.10 7.63 -15.90
C GLU A 166 -4.00 7.65 -14.65
N PRO A 167 -5.33 7.48 -14.79
CA PRO A 167 -6.22 7.33 -13.66
C PRO A 167 -5.86 6.08 -12.84
N GLN A 168 -5.61 6.26 -11.54
CA GLN A 168 -5.19 5.18 -10.65
C GLN A 168 -6.40 4.50 -9.99
N TYR A 169 -7.16 5.26 -9.24
CA TYR A 169 -8.39 4.79 -8.60
C TYR A 169 -9.34 5.96 -8.28
N ARG A 170 -10.61 5.62 -8.09
CA ARG A 170 -11.67 6.55 -7.72
C ARG A 170 -12.28 6.15 -6.38
N PHE A 171 -12.60 7.13 -5.56
CA PHE A 171 -13.25 6.95 -4.27
C PHE A 171 -14.26 8.06 -4.01
N GLY A 172 -15.25 7.76 -3.19
CA GLY A 172 -16.28 8.73 -2.76
C GLY A 172 -16.05 9.24 -1.33
N THR A 173 -17.05 9.93 -0.80
CA THR A 173 -17.03 10.50 0.55
C THR A 173 -17.42 9.52 1.66
N GLY A 174 -17.75 8.28 1.34
CA GLY A 174 -18.15 7.23 2.28
C GLY A 174 -17.05 6.88 3.29
N THR A 175 -17.44 6.37 4.46
CA THR A 175 -16.52 5.82 5.47
C THR A 175 -16.72 4.32 5.53
N PHE A 176 -15.63 3.59 5.49
CA PHE A 176 -15.61 2.13 5.45
C PHE A 176 -14.90 1.57 6.68
N GLY A 177 -15.20 0.30 7.00
CA GLY A 177 -14.51 -0.48 8.03
C GLY A 177 -13.96 -1.78 7.45
N ALA A 178 -13.24 -2.55 8.27
CA ALA A 178 -12.67 -3.83 7.84
C ALA A 178 -13.73 -4.80 7.30
N ASP A 179 -14.94 -4.77 7.87
CA ASP A 179 -16.03 -5.68 7.49
C ASP A 179 -16.57 -5.41 6.08
N ASP A 180 -16.50 -4.16 5.61
CA ASP A 180 -16.97 -3.77 4.27
C ASP A 180 -16.12 -4.38 3.14
N PHE A 181 -14.90 -4.82 3.46
CA PHE A 181 -13.95 -5.41 2.49
C PHE A 181 -13.88 -6.95 2.55
N VAL A 182 -14.57 -7.60 3.48
CA VAL A 182 -14.51 -9.06 3.68
C VAL A 182 -14.95 -9.81 2.43
N GLU A 183 -16.09 -9.45 1.86
CA GLU A 183 -16.63 -10.13 0.68
C GLU A 183 -15.68 -10.02 -0.52
N GLN A 184 -15.15 -8.82 -0.79
CA GLN A 184 -14.22 -8.58 -1.89
C GLN A 184 -12.89 -9.32 -1.68
N SER A 185 -12.37 -9.30 -0.46
CA SER A 185 -11.17 -10.03 -0.07
C SER A 185 -11.34 -11.53 -0.30
N GLU A 186 -12.43 -12.11 0.19
CA GLU A 186 -12.73 -13.54 0.06
C GLU A 186 -12.96 -13.94 -1.40
N ARG A 187 -13.68 -13.15 -2.19
CA ARG A 187 -13.89 -13.41 -3.62
C ARG A 187 -12.56 -13.47 -4.37
N LYS A 188 -11.70 -12.49 -4.18
CA LYS A 188 -10.38 -12.43 -4.84
C LYS A 188 -9.46 -13.56 -4.39
N ARG A 189 -9.53 -13.96 -3.12
CA ARG A 189 -8.74 -15.05 -2.58
C ARG A 189 -9.20 -16.44 -3.07
N ARG A 190 -10.53 -16.66 -3.18
CA ARG A 190 -11.09 -17.97 -3.51
C ARG A 190 -11.16 -18.26 -5.01
N ASP A 191 -11.36 -17.25 -5.83
CA ASP A 191 -11.50 -17.43 -7.27
C ASP A 191 -10.12 -17.66 -7.93
N PRO A 192 -9.84 -18.88 -8.46
CA PRO A 192 -8.57 -19.18 -9.09
C PRO A 192 -8.30 -18.38 -10.38
N GLN A 193 -9.33 -17.74 -10.98
CA GLN A 193 -9.18 -16.90 -12.15
C GLN A 193 -8.67 -15.50 -11.83
N GLN A 194 -8.67 -15.11 -10.55
CA GLN A 194 -8.14 -13.81 -10.14
C GLN A 194 -6.62 -13.73 -10.34
N LYS A 195 -6.16 -12.61 -10.89
CA LYS A 195 -4.71 -12.34 -11.09
C LYS A 195 -3.88 -12.60 -9.85
N TRP A 196 -4.43 -12.31 -8.67
CA TRP A 196 -3.80 -12.48 -7.36
C TRP A 196 -3.53 -13.94 -6.99
N ARG A 197 -4.26 -14.88 -7.62
CA ARG A 197 -4.12 -16.32 -7.45
C ARG A 197 -3.22 -16.97 -8.51
N GLN A 198 -2.94 -16.26 -9.59
CA GLN A 198 -2.25 -16.83 -10.75
C GLN A 198 -0.73 -16.61 -10.69
N SER A 199 -0.28 -15.56 -10.00
CA SER A 199 1.12 -15.18 -10.02
C SER A 199 1.54 -14.55 -8.70
N PRO A 200 2.62 -15.04 -8.05
CA PRO A 200 3.14 -14.42 -6.84
C PRO A 200 3.90 -13.14 -7.19
N PHE A 201 3.80 -12.14 -6.31
CA PHE A 201 4.66 -10.98 -6.39
C PHE A 201 4.89 -10.37 -5.01
N ALA A 202 5.96 -9.57 -4.92
CA ALA A 202 6.24 -8.68 -3.80
C ALA A 202 6.88 -7.39 -4.33
N THR A 203 6.51 -6.25 -3.75
CA THR A 203 7.10 -4.94 -4.11
C THR A 203 7.27 -4.06 -2.87
N ARG A 204 8.35 -3.28 -2.83
CA ARG A 204 8.58 -2.25 -1.80
C ARG A 204 9.49 -1.13 -2.32
N LEU A 205 9.49 -0.01 -1.62
CA LEU A 205 10.49 1.04 -1.84
C LEU A 205 11.89 0.60 -1.38
N LEU A 206 12.90 1.18 -2.00
CA LEU A 206 14.30 1.10 -1.57
C LEU A 206 14.71 2.42 -0.93
N ASP A 207 15.40 2.35 0.21
CA ASP A 207 16.04 3.48 0.88
C ASP A 207 15.15 4.72 1.12
N GLY A 208 13.82 4.49 1.21
CA GLY A 208 12.83 5.55 1.45
C GLY A 208 12.62 6.54 0.30
N GLY A 209 13.29 6.34 -0.83
CA GLY A 209 13.18 7.18 -2.03
C GLY A 209 12.18 6.62 -3.05
N PRO A 210 12.08 7.20 -4.26
CA PRO A 210 11.21 6.67 -5.29
C PRO A 210 11.71 5.37 -5.90
N ASP A 211 12.95 4.96 -5.60
CA ASP A 211 13.52 3.70 -6.04
C ASP A 211 12.73 2.52 -5.48
N ARG A 212 12.60 1.47 -6.30
CA ARG A 212 11.69 0.36 -5.99
C ARG A 212 12.26 -0.97 -6.47
N VAL A 213 11.96 -2.01 -5.71
CA VAL A 213 12.16 -3.40 -6.12
C VAL A 213 10.81 -4.10 -6.23
N THR A 214 10.63 -4.88 -7.30
CA THR A 214 9.44 -5.71 -7.52
C THR A 214 9.89 -7.09 -8.00
N LEU A 215 9.54 -8.12 -7.26
CA LEU A 215 9.73 -9.51 -7.63
C LEU A 215 8.41 -10.05 -8.20
N LEU A 216 8.43 -10.41 -9.46
CA LEU A 216 7.35 -11.12 -10.15
C LEU A 216 7.69 -12.62 -10.19
N HIS A 217 6.78 -13.44 -10.70
CA HIS A 217 6.97 -14.90 -10.71
C HIS A 217 8.21 -15.36 -11.50
N ASP A 218 8.66 -14.59 -12.50
CA ASP A 218 9.71 -14.94 -13.46
C ASP A 218 10.86 -13.92 -13.57
N ARG A 219 10.76 -12.79 -12.85
CA ARG A 219 11.75 -11.72 -12.96
C ARG A 219 11.79 -10.80 -11.74
N LEU A 220 12.92 -10.18 -11.51
CA LEU A 220 13.13 -9.08 -10.59
C LEU A 220 13.22 -7.77 -11.39
N LYS A 221 12.41 -6.79 -11.04
CA LYS A 221 12.44 -5.42 -11.59
C LYS A 221 13.03 -4.49 -10.56
N LEU A 222 13.94 -3.64 -10.97
CA LEU A 222 14.56 -2.60 -10.14
C LEU A 222 14.39 -1.25 -10.81
N ARG A 223 13.84 -0.28 -10.06
CA ARG A 223 13.92 1.14 -10.42
C ARG A 223 14.98 1.79 -9.55
N ARG A 224 16.00 2.37 -10.19
CA ARG A 224 17.06 3.15 -9.52
C ARG A 224 17.30 4.45 -10.28
N ASN A 225 17.22 5.58 -9.56
CA ASN A 225 17.40 6.92 -10.14
C ASN A 225 16.47 7.17 -11.34
N GLY A 226 15.24 6.65 -11.29
CA GLY A 226 14.25 6.76 -12.37
C GLY A 226 14.40 5.75 -13.53
N GLU A 227 15.49 4.99 -13.58
CA GLU A 227 15.72 3.98 -14.62
C GLU A 227 15.26 2.59 -14.17
N TRP A 228 14.58 1.86 -15.06
CA TRP A 228 14.15 0.48 -14.85
C TRP A 228 15.17 -0.50 -15.43
N SER A 229 15.46 -1.53 -14.66
CA SER A 229 16.18 -2.74 -15.11
C SER A 229 15.40 -3.97 -14.71
N GLU A 230 15.49 -5.02 -15.52
CA GLU A 230 14.86 -6.32 -15.26
C GLU A 230 15.90 -7.43 -15.40
N GLN A 231 15.83 -8.42 -14.51
CA GLN A 231 16.60 -9.64 -14.60
C GLN A 231 15.69 -10.85 -14.46
N PRO A 232 15.84 -11.90 -15.29
CA PRO A 232 15.08 -13.14 -15.12
C PRO A 232 15.38 -13.78 -13.76
N VAL A 233 14.35 -14.40 -13.17
CA VAL A 233 14.45 -15.18 -11.94
C VAL A 233 13.67 -16.49 -12.18
N GLN A 234 14.36 -17.63 -11.98
CA GLN A 234 13.70 -18.92 -12.15
C GLN A 234 12.78 -19.24 -10.96
N PRO A 235 11.57 -19.77 -11.22
CA PRO A 235 10.69 -20.26 -10.16
C PRO A 235 11.37 -21.31 -9.27
N GLY A 236 11.02 -21.35 -7.97
CA GLY A 236 11.60 -22.23 -6.98
C GLY A 236 12.77 -21.58 -6.24
N ASP A 237 13.87 -22.26 -6.03
CA ASP A 237 14.96 -21.86 -5.14
C ASP A 237 15.55 -20.46 -5.45
N GLU A 238 15.61 -20.08 -6.72
CA GLU A 238 16.13 -18.75 -7.10
C GLU A 238 15.13 -17.65 -6.72
N TRP A 239 13.85 -17.88 -6.98
CA TRP A 239 12.78 -16.99 -6.59
C TRP A 239 12.73 -16.83 -5.06
N ASP A 240 12.85 -17.93 -4.32
CA ASP A 240 12.87 -17.94 -2.86
C ASP A 240 14.09 -17.19 -2.29
N ARG A 241 15.24 -17.29 -2.93
CA ARG A 241 16.44 -16.51 -2.57
C ARG A 241 16.23 -15.02 -2.80
N ALA A 242 15.66 -14.64 -3.97
CA ALA A 242 15.34 -13.26 -4.27
C ALA A 242 14.31 -12.68 -3.27
N LEU A 243 13.29 -13.46 -2.89
CA LEU A 243 12.30 -13.06 -1.90
C LEU A 243 12.94 -12.77 -0.54
N ARG A 244 13.82 -13.66 -0.06
CA ARG A 244 14.57 -13.45 1.19
C ARG A 244 15.50 -12.25 1.10
N GLN A 245 16.28 -12.16 0.03
CA GLN A 245 17.28 -11.09 -0.13
C GLN A 245 16.67 -9.70 -0.21
N TRP A 246 15.60 -9.54 -0.95
CA TRP A 246 15.02 -8.24 -1.28
C TRP A 246 13.85 -7.82 -0.39
N PHE A 247 13.22 -8.75 0.29
CA PHE A 247 11.99 -8.46 1.06
C PHE A 247 12.04 -8.96 2.50
N ASP A 248 13.09 -9.70 2.88
CA ASP A 248 13.19 -10.37 4.19
C ASP A 248 12.02 -11.35 4.44
N LEU A 249 11.44 -11.90 3.36
CA LEU A 249 10.30 -12.82 3.41
C LEU A 249 10.73 -14.28 3.18
N VAL A 250 9.99 -15.19 3.81
CA VAL A 250 10.07 -16.63 3.56
C VAL A 250 8.78 -17.05 2.87
N PRO A 251 8.82 -17.94 1.83
CA PRO A 251 7.64 -18.45 1.10
C PRO A 251 6.59 -19.13 1.95
#